data_e2f2faf780ac1eadaa49b75baea60e52
#
_entry.id   e2f2faf780ac1eadaa49b75baea60e52
#
_cell.length_a   1.000
_cell.length_b   1.000
_cell.length_c   1.000
_cell.angle_alpha   90.00
_cell.angle_beta   90.00
_cell.angle_gamma   90.00
#
_symmetry.space_group_name_H-M   'P 1'
#
loop_
_entity.id
_entity.type
_entity.pdbx_description
1 polymer ?
#
loop_
_entity_poly.entity_id
_entity_poly.type
_entity_poly.pdbx_seq_one_letter_code
_entity_poly.pdbx_strand_id
1 'polypeptide(L)'
;MDGLKIRVRTTDGTDATYSLRPRVIVEFEQKYQAGLAKLIAQEQKLEHIYFLAWSAMKHNGRVVKPFGNDFLDTLEEVTLVTDPSSESTEIA
;
A
#
# COMPACT_ATOMS: atom_id res chain seq x y z
N MET A 1 -16.20 5.05 6.62
CA MET A 1 -14.84 5.41 6.68
C MET A 1 -13.95 4.49 5.88
N ASP A 2 -13.39 4.97 4.88
CA ASP A 2 -12.69 4.11 3.98
C ASP A 2 -11.23 4.00 4.26
N GLY A 3 -10.68 4.96 4.90
CA GLY A 3 -9.32 4.86 5.29
C GLY A 3 -8.36 4.94 4.15
N LEU A 4 -7.35 4.09 4.21
CA LEU A 4 -6.19 4.23 3.35
C LEU A 4 -6.34 3.50 2.03
N LYS A 5 -5.76 4.10 1.02
CA LYS A 5 -5.62 3.50 -0.29
C LYS A 5 -4.19 3.68 -0.76
N ILE A 6 -3.79 2.88 -1.74
CA ILE A 6 -2.46 3.00 -2.28
C ILE A 6 -2.55 3.08 -3.80
N ARG A 7 -1.91 4.09 -4.37
CA ARG A 7 -1.89 4.28 -5.81
C ARG A 7 -0.59 3.73 -6.34
N VAL A 8 -0.69 2.91 -7.37
CA VAL A 8 0.47 2.24 -7.95
C VAL A 8 0.51 2.52 -9.44
N ARG A 9 1.66 3.02 -9.89
CA ARG A 9 1.91 3.16 -11.32
C ARG A 9 3.05 2.22 -11.68
N THR A 10 2.82 1.40 -12.70
CA THR A 10 3.81 0.42 -13.10
C THR A 10 4.46 0.81 -14.41
N THR A 11 5.58 0.16 -14.72
CA THR A 11 6.37 0.52 -15.89
C THR A 11 5.67 0.22 -17.20
N ASP A 12 4.62 -0.59 -17.16
CA ASP A 12 3.84 -0.89 -18.38
C ASP A 12 2.76 0.16 -18.64
N GLY A 13 2.69 1.21 -17.82
CA GLY A 13 1.74 2.28 -18.01
C GLY A 13 0.46 2.15 -17.22
N THR A 14 0.30 1.07 -16.46
CA THR A 14 -0.89 0.91 -15.63
C THR A 14 -0.82 1.85 -14.43
N ASP A 15 -1.95 2.48 -14.12
CA ASP A 15 -2.06 3.40 -13.00
C ASP A 15 -3.37 3.08 -12.30
N ALA A 16 -3.29 2.56 -11.09
CA ALA A 16 -4.48 2.12 -10.38
C ALA A 16 -4.35 2.38 -8.90
N THR A 17 -5.49 2.52 -8.24
CA THR A 17 -5.55 2.73 -6.80
C THR A 17 -6.23 1.54 -6.15
N TYR A 18 -5.63 1.04 -5.09
CA TYR A 18 -6.13 -0.14 -4.39
C TYR A 18 -6.44 0.19 -2.95
N SER A 19 -7.53 -0.41 -2.42
CA SER A 19 -7.86 -0.25 -1.01
C SER A 19 -6.93 -1.09 -0.15
N LEU A 20 -6.54 -0.56 1.00
CA LEU A 20 -5.77 -1.32 1.97
C LEU A 20 -6.75 -2.08 2.85
N ARG A 21 -7.14 -3.25 2.38
CA ARG A 21 -8.10 -4.08 3.11
C ARG A 21 -7.48 -4.63 4.38
N PRO A 22 -8.31 -5.08 5.33
CA PRO A 22 -7.75 -5.63 6.58
C PRO A 22 -6.72 -6.73 6.36
N ARG A 23 -6.91 -7.57 5.34
CA ARG A 23 -5.92 -8.62 5.04
C ARG A 23 -4.58 -8.03 4.71
N VAL A 24 -4.56 -6.93 3.96
CA VAL A 24 -3.33 -6.27 3.57
C VAL A 24 -2.63 -5.73 4.80
N ILE A 25 -3.39 -5.08 5.66
CA ILE A 25 -2.83 -4.48 6.86
C ILE A 25 -2.28 -5.54 7.79
N VAL A 26 -3.01 -6.63 7.99
CA VAL A 26 -2.57 -7.70 8.87
C VAL A 26 -1.31 -8.36 8.32
N GLU A 27 -1.27 -8.61 7.02
CA GLU A 27 -0.09 -9.21 6.42
C GLU A 27 1.14 -8.33 6.62
N PHE A 28 0.96 -7.02 6.45
CA PHE A 28 2.05 -6.07 6.67
C PHE A 28 2.53 -6.12 8.11
N GLU A 29 1.59 -6.07 9.05
CA GLU A 29 1.95 -6.02 10.46
C GLU A 29 2.61 -7.31 10.92
N GLN A 30 2.20 -8.43 10.35
CA GLN A 30 2.84 -9.70 10.68
C GLN A 30 4.25 -9.77 10.11
N LYS A 31 4.46 -9.23 8.92
CA LYS A 31 5.78 -9.25 8.32
C LYS A 31 6.77 -8.39 9.11
N TYR A 32 6.35 -7.22 9.53
CA TYR A 32 7.26 -6.28 10.19
C TYR A 32 7.17 -6.28 11.69
N GLN A 33 6.26 -7.08 12.26
CA GLN A 33 6.11 -7.23 13.70
C GLN A 33 5.84 -5.90 14.39
N ALA A 34 5.07 -5.02 13.75
CA ALA A 34 4.74 -3.73 14.32
C ALA A 34 3.51 -3.17 13.61
N GLY A 35 2.86 -2.19 14.24
CA GLY A 35 1.66 -1.59 13.67
C GLY A 35 1.96 -0.76 12.44
N LEU A 36 1.04 -0.81 11.48
CA LEU A 36 1.19 -0.10 10.23
C LEU A 36 1.36 1.40 10.46
N ALA A 37 0.46 2.00 11.25
CA ALA A 37 0.51 3.44 11.45
C ALA A 37 1.83 3.87 12.07
N LYS A 38 2.32 3.08 13.02
CA LYS A 38 3.58 3.40 13.66
C LYS A 38 4.73 3.37 12.66
N LEU A 39 4.81 2.33 11.85
CA LEU A 39 5.92 2.19 10.92
C LEU A 39 5.89 3.29 9.85
N ILE A 40 4.71 3.59 9.32
CA ILE A 40 4.62 4.63 8.31
C ILE A 40 4.99 6.00 8.89
N ALA A 41 4.49 6.30 10.09
CA ALA A 41 4.71 7.63 10.67
C ALA A 41 6.13 7.80 11.20
N GLN A 42 6.71 6.77 11.77
CA GLN A 42 7.99 6.91 12.46
C GLN A 42 9.18 6.57 11.60
N GLU A 43 9.10 5.49 10.81
CA GLU A 43 10.25 5.06 10.05
C GLU A 43 10.27 5.59 8.63
N GLN A 44 9.08 5.75 8.03
CA GLN A 44 8.93 6.34 6.70
C GLN A 44 9.81 5.66 5.65
N LYS A 45 9.95 4.35 5.76
CA LYS A 45 10.73 3.60 4.78
C LYS A 45 9.91 3.31 3.54
N LEU A 46 10.49 3.54 2.38
CA LEU A 46 9.81 3.24 1.13
C LEU A 46 9.56 1.74 0.98
N GLU A 47 10.41 0.92 1.56
CA GLU A 47 10.20 -0.52 1.54
C GLU A 47 8.83 -0.90 2.09
N HIS A 48 8.41 -0.24 3.15
CA HIS A 48 7.11 -0.49 3.75
C HIS A 48 5.99 -0.18 2.75
N ILE A 49 6.13 0.92 2.05
CA ILE A 49 5.11 1.33 1.08
C ILE A 49 5.09 0.37 -0.11
N TYR A 50 6.25 -0.07 -0.56
CA TYR A 50 6.31 -1.02 -1.66
C TYR A 50 5.71 -2.37 -1.30
N PHE A 51 5.94 -2.83 -0.07
CA PHE A 51 5.32 -4.08 0.37
C PHE A 51 3.81 -3.94 0.44
N LEU A 52 3.33 -2.79 0.93
CA LEU A 52 1.89 -2.54 0.94
C LEU A 52 1.31 -2.58 -0.47
N ALA A 53 2.02 -2.01 -1.44
CA ALA A 53 1.56 -2.05 -2.82
C ALA A 53 1.45 -3.48 -3.31
N TRP A 54 2.47 -4.28 -3.06
CA TRP A 54 2.47 -5.68 -3.46
C TRP A 54 1.29 -6.43 -2.86
N SER A 55 1.10 -6.28 -1.56
CA SER A 55 0.04 -6.98 -0.86
C SER A 55 -1.33 -6.50 -1.32
N ALA A 56 -1.49 -5.19 -1.51
CA ALA A 56 -2.76 -4.65 -1.96
C ALA A 56 -3.12 -5.15 -3.36
N MET A 57 -2.16 -5.18 -4.25
CA MET A 57 -2.41 -5.68 -5.61
C MET A 57 -2.82 -7.14 -5.56
N LYS A 58 -2.09 -7.94 -4.79
CA LYS A 58 -2.36 -9.36 -4.68
C LYS A 58 -3.76 -9.61 -4.13
N HIS A 59 -4.12 -8.92 -3.07
CA HIS A 59 -5.41 -9.15 -2.42
C HIS A 59 -6.56 -8.48 -3.16
N ASN A 60 -6.29 -7.67 -4.17
CA ASN A 60 -7.31 -7.10 -5.03
C ASN A 60 -7.39 -7.80 -6.38
N GLY A 61 -6.84 -9.01 -6.46
CA GLY A 61 -7.04 -9.85 -7.63
C GLY A 61 -6.01 -9.70 -8.74
N ARG A 62 -4.96 -8.93 -8.53
CA ARG A 62 -3.92 -8.81 -9.54
C ARG A 62 -2.93 -9.94 -9.43
N VAL A 63 -2.43 -10.35 -10.57
CA VAL A 63 -1.36 -11.35 -10.62
C VAL A 63 -0.05 -10.59 -10.48
N VAL A 64 0.70 -10.88 -9.42
CA VAL A 64 1.96 -10.18 -9.18
C VAL A 64 3.06 -11.20 -8.94
N LYS A 65 4.29 -10.78 -9.22
CA LYS A 65 5.45 -11.61 -8.93
C LYS A 65 5.68 -11.65 -7.42
N PRO A 66 6.39 -12.66 -6.92
CA PRO A 66 6.73 -12.66 -5.49
C PRO A 66 7.44 -11.37 -5.11
N PHE A 67 7.23 -10.93 -3.89
CA PHE A 67 7.84 -9.70 -3.44
C PHE A 67 9.36 -9.83 -3.47
N GLY A 68 9.99 -8.94 -4.19
CA GLY A 68 11.43 -8.95 -4.36
C GLY A 68 11.81 -8.05 -5.52
N ASN A 69 13.05 -8.19 -5.98
CA ASN A 69 13.58 -7.27 -6.99
C ASN A 69 12.79 -7.32 -8.29
N ASP A 70 12.34 -8.50 -8.70
CA ASP A 70 11.58 -8.58 -9.94
C ASP A 70 10.28 -7.81 -9.87
N PHE A 71 9.61 -7.89 -8.72
CA PHE A 71 8.39 -7.12 -8.53
C PHE A 71 8.71 -5.64 -8.47
N LEU A 72 9.74 -5.27 -7.71
CA LEU A 72 10.09 -3.86 -7.53
C LEU A 72 10.43 -3.20 -8.86
N ASP A 73 11.03 -3.96 -9.77
CA ASP A 73 11.38 -3.43 -11.08
C ASP A 73 10.16 -3.10 -11.92
N THR A 74 8.99 -3.61 -11.57
CA THR A 74 7.77 -3.27 -12.31
C THR A 74 7.12 -2.00 -11.81
N LEU A 75 7.58 -1.47 -10.69
CA LEU A 75 6.97 -0.28 -10.10
C LEU A 75 7.63 0.99 -10.62
N GLU A 76 6.82 1.96 -10.98
CA GLU A 76 7.34 3.27 -11.36
C GLU A 76 7.12 4.27 -10.25
N GLU A 77 5.92 4.25 -9.66
CA GLU A 77 5.62 5.17 -8.58
C GLU A 77 4.55 4.57 -7.68
N VAL A 78 4.73 4.72 -6.37
CA VAL A 78 3.76 4.24 -5.39
C VAL A 78 3.50 5.35 -4.40
N THR A 79 2.23 5.67 -4.18
CA THR A 79 1.83 6.75 -3.29
C THR A 79 0.76 6.27 -2.34
N LEU A 80 0.94 6.54 -1.07
CA LEU A 80 -0.07 6.24 -0.06
C LEU A 80 -1.08 7.39 -0.06
N VAL A 81 -2.36 7.05 -0.20
CA VAL A 81 -3.41 8.05 -0.37
C VAL A 81 -4.43 7.89 0.75
N THR A 82 -4.78 9.00 1.39
CA THR A 82 -5.88 8.98 2.35
C THR A 82 -7.14 9.45 1.65
N ASP A 83 -8.25 8.85 2.07
CA ASP A 83 -9.55 9.23 1.51
C ASP A 83 -9.89 10.65 1.95
N PRO A 84 -10.15 11.56 1.02
CA PRO A 84 -10.52 12.92 1.38
C PRO A 84 -11.74 12.98 2.29
N SER A 85 -12.67 12.06 2.11
CA SER A 85 -13.84 12.02 2.98
C SER A 85 -13.45 11.74 4.41
N SER A 86 -12.50 10.84 4.61
CA SER A 86 -12.01 10.52 5.93
C SER A 86 -11.39 11.75 6.58
N GLU A 87 -10.61 12.47 5.83
CA GLU A 87 -9.98 13.67 6.36
C GLU A 87 -11.01 14.68 6.78
N SER A 88 -12.01 14.90 5.96
CA SER A 88 -13.06 15.85 6.29
C SER A 88 -13.77 15.44 7.57
N THR A 89 -14.02 14.15 7.70
CA THR A 89 -14.70 13.65 8.89
C THR A 89 -13.86 13.87 10.13
N GLU A 90 -12.59 13.66 10.02
CA GLU A 90 -11.70 13.82 11.16
C GLU A 90 -11.66 15.26 11.63
N ILE A 91 -11.66 16.18 10.72
CA ILE A 91 -11.62 17.59 11.06
C ILE A 91 -12.91 18.01 11.72
N ALA A 92 -13.99 17.50 11.24
CA ALA A 92 -15.28 17.84 11.79
C ALA A 92 -15.43 17.24 13.18
#